data_7e888e0807ed4777f9149e68583d7f02
#
_entry.id   7e888e0807ed4777f9149e68583d7f02
#
_cell.length_a   1.000
_cell.length_b   1.000
_cell.length_c   1.000
_cell.angle_alpha   90.00
_cell.angle_beta   90.00
_cell.angle_gamma   90.00
#
_symmetry.space_group_name_H-M   'P 1'
#
loop_
_entity.id
_entity.type
_entity.pdbx_description
1 polymer ?
#
loop_
_entity_poly.entity_id
_entity_poly.type
_entity_poly.pdbx_seq_one_letter_code
_entity_poly.pdbx_strand_id
1 'polypeptide(L)'
;VTQTLEDEIDVSRGEMLVHPDNLPVMDRNFETMLVWMDEEPMDINKSFFIKQTTNISRTRIDSIKYKVDVNTMEHLSIDNGKLSKETLPMQLNQIARVVLTTAKELFFDPYRQNKATGSFILIDPITNNTSAVGMIIDRVEDKDMHLAEDLPMLNLPKLGIAPEHYEAIEKAVKELERQGVAVRIECSTSL
;
A
#
# COMPACT_ATOMS: atom_id res chain seq x y z
N VAL A 1 -16.70 -22.08 -19.96
CA VAL A 1 -18.02 -21.53 -20.27
C VAL A 1 -17.82 -20.49 -21.35
N THR A 2 -18.58 -20.60 -22.44
CA THR A 2 -18.59 -19.60 -23.53
C THR A 2 -19.83 -18.73 -23.31
N GLN A 3 -19.67 -17.42 -23.33
CA GLN A 3 -20.75 -16.45 -23.26
C GLN A 3 -20.78 -15.63 -24.57
N THR A 4 -21.97 -15.35 -25.06
CA THR A 4 -22.21 -14.45 -26.18
C THR A 4 -22.88 -13.19 -25.65
N LEU A 5 -22.42 -12.04 -26.12
CA LEU A 5 -23.00 -10.74 -25.78
C LEU A 5 -24.03 -10.35 -26.84
N GLU A 6 -25.06 -9.61 -26.46
CA GLU A 6 -26.05 -9.09 -27.41
C GLU A 6 -25.50 -7.94 -28.23
N ASP A 7 -24.63 -7.14 -27.63
CA ASP A 7 -23.95 -6.01 -28.27
C ASP A 7 -22.52 -6.38 -28.67
N GLU A 8 -22.01 -5.74 -29.72
CA GLU A 8 -20.61 -5.83 -30.13
C GLU A 8 -19.74 -5.00 -29.15
N ILE A 9 -19.36 -5.63 -28.04
CA ILE A 9 -18.46 -5.05 -27.04
C ILE A 9 -17.12 -5.75 -27.15
N ASP A 10 -16.04 -4.98 -27.31
CA ASP A 10 -14.69 -5.51 -27.29
C ASP A 10 -14.29 -5.79 -25.83
N VAL A 11 -14.02 -7.06 -25.53
CA VAL A 11 -13.61 -7.52 -24.18
C VAL A 11 -12.19 -8.03 -24.26
N SER A 12 -11.30 -7.32 -23.60
CA SER A 12 -9.88 -7.63 -23.57
C SER A 12 -9.46 -8.44 -22.35
N ARG A 13 -8.28 -9.04 -22.42
CA ARG A 13 -7.72 -9.80 -21.31
C ARG A 13 -7.45 -8.89 -20.11
N GLY A 14 -7.99 -9.23 -18.95
CA GLY A 14 -7.88 -8.48 -17.72
C GLY A 14 -9.16 -7.73 -17.35
N GLU A 15 -10.11 -7.62 -18.27
CA GLU A 15 -11.43 -7.06 -17.99
C GLU A 15 -12.30 -8.06 -17.25
N MET A 16 -13.30 -7.55 -16.54
CA MET A 16 -14.26 -8.33 -15.76
C MET A 16 -15.69 -8.01 -16.19
N LEU A 17 -16.51 -9.04 -16.32
CA LEU A 17 -17.95 -8.89 -16.38
C LEU A 17 -18.49 -8.90 -14.96
N VAL A 18 -19.14 -7.80 -14.58
CA VAL A 18 -19.63 -7.59 -13.21
C VAL A 18 -21.10 -7.19 -13.22
N HIS A 19 -21.78 -7.45 -12.10
CA HIS A 19 -23.16 -6.97 -11.93
C HIS A 19 -23.14 -5.46 -11.65
N PRO A 20 -24.06 -4.66 -12.20
CA PRO A 20 -24.09 -3.20 -12.00
C PRO A 20 -24.11 -2.76 -10.53
N ASP A 21 -24.76 -3.54 -9.67
CA ASP A 21 -24.90 -3.26 -8.24
C ASP A 21 -23.77 -3.85 -7.39
N ASN A 22 -22.78 -4.50 -8.02
CA ASN A 22 -21.65 -5.12 -7.31
C ASN A 22 -20.35 -4.91 -8.08
N LEU A 23 -19.90 -3.66 -8.05
CA LEU A 23 -18.66 -3.27 -8.72
C LEU A 23 -17.44 -3.56 -7.84
N PRO A 24 -16.37 -4.14 -8.40
CA PRO A 24 -15.10 -4.31 -7.68
C PRO A 24 -14.44 -2.95 -7.43
N VAL A 25 -13.52 -2.92 -6.48
CA VAL A 25 -12.62 -1.78 -6.30
C VAL A 25 -11.67 -1.71 -7.50
N MET A 26 -11.44 -0.51 -8.02
CA MET A 26 -10.46 -0.24 -9.07
C MET A 26 -9.41 0.71 -8.52
N ASP A 27 -8.18 0.23 -8.38
CA ASP A 27 -7.07 1.04 -7.88
C ASP A 27 -5.72 0.49 -8.35
N ARG A 28 -4.67 1.32 -8.24
CA ARG A 28 -3.27 0.95 -8.46
C ARG A 28 -2.54 0.69 -7.14
N ASN A 29 -3.07 1.24 -6.06
CA ASN A 29 -2.45 1.24 -4.74
C ASN A 29 -3.34 0.48 -3.77
N PHE A 30 -2.82 -0.58 -3.20
CA PHE A 30 -3.59 -1.39 -2.25
C PHE A 30 -2.71 -2.01 -1.19
N GLU A 31 -3.31 -2.25 -0.04
CA GLU A 31 -2.72 -2.98 1.06
C GLU A 31 -2.98 -4.47 0.93
N THR A 32 -1.98 -5.25 1.28
CA THR A 32 -2.06 -6.71 1.21
C THR A 32 -1.30 -7.38 2.34
N MET A 33 -1.77 -8.55 2.75
CA MET A 33 -0.93 -9.52 3.46
C MET A 33 -0.13 -10.28 2.42
N LEU A 34 1.19 -10.23 2.54
CA LEU A 34 2.14 -10.88 1.64
C LEU A 34 2.87 -11.98 2.37
N VAL A 35 2.95 -13.16 1.75
CA VAL A 35 3.76 -14.29 2.21
C VAL A 35 4.92 -14.43 1.23
N TRP A 36 6.15 -14.30 1.73
CA TRP A 36 7.35 -14.45 0.92
C TRP A 36 7.70 -15.92 0.75
N MET A 37 7.89 -16.37 -0.48
CA MET A 37 8.09 -17.78 -0.83
C MET A 37 9.43 -18.06 -1.53
N ASP A 38 10.22 -17.01 -1.77
CA ASP A 38 11.54 -17.15 -2.41
C ASP A 38 12.62 -17.41 -1.34
N GLU A 39 13.62 -18.21 -1.70
CA GLU A 39 14.81 -18.43 -0.86
C GLU A 39 15.68 -17.18 -0.78
N GLU A 40 15.70 -16.37 -1.85
CA GLU A 40 16.35 -15.06 -1.83
C GLU A 40 15.53 -14.06 -1.00
N PRO A 41 16.19 -13.31 -0.11
CA PRO A 41 15.51 -12.25 0.63
C PRO A 41 14.89 -11.21 -0.29
N MET A 42 13.74 -10.69 0.10
CA MET A 42 13.02 -9.67 -0.66
C MET A 42 13.84 -8.39 -0.82
N ASP A 43 14.07 -7.96 -2.06
CA ASP A 43 14.62 -6.63 -2.35
C ASP A 43 13.46 -5.64 -2.61
N ILE A 44 13.29 -4.65 -1.73
CA ILE A 44 12.24 -3.63 -1.84
C ILE A 44 12.43 -2.71 -3.06
N ASN A 45 13.64 -2.61 -3.61
CA ASN A 45 13.91 -1.80 -4.78
C ASN A 45 13.62 -2.56 -6.09
N LYS A 46 13.38 -3.87 -6.00
CA LYS A 46 13.09 -4.72 -7.15
C LYS A 46 11.63 -4.58 -7.56
N SER A 47 11.39 -4.50 -8.85
CA SER A 47 10.03 -4.59 -9.40
C SER A 47 9.70 -6.04 -9.74
N PHE A 48 8.45 -6.42 -9.54
CA PHE A 48 7.91 -7.75 -9.82
C PHE A 48 6.80 -7.67 -10.87
N PHE A 49 6.42 -8.80 -11.43
CA PHE A 49 5.13 -8.92 -12.08
C PHE A 49 4.10 -9.40 -11.05
N ILE A 50 2.99 -8.70 -10.95
CA ILE A 50 1.80 -9.16 -10.25
C ILE A 50 0.89 -9.88 -11.24
N LYS A 51 0.47 -11.10 -10.90
CA LYS A 51 -0.55 -11.84 -11.63
C LYS A 51 -1.77 -12.01 -10.72
N GLN A 52 -2.85 -11.34 -11.10
CA GLN A 52 -4.13 -11.38 -10.41
C GLN A 52 -5.20 -11.77 -11.44
N THR A 53 -5.90 -12.87 -11.21
CA THR A 53 -6.83 -13.46 -12.18
C THR A 53 -6.18 -13.64 -13.57
N THR A 54 -6.70 -12.99 -14.59
CA THR A 54 -6.15 -12.95 -15.96
C THR A 54 -5.22 -11.76 -16.21
N ASN A 55 -5.12 -10.85 -15.23
CA ASN A 55 -4.34 -9.62 -15.35
C ASN A 55 -2.88 -9.85 -14.98
N ILE A 56 -1.97 -9.24 -15.73
CA ILE A 56 -0.54 -9.19 -15.42
C ILE A 56 -0.09 -7.75 -15.56
N SER A 57 0.53 -7.21 -14.51
CA SER A 57 1.08 -5.85 -14.48
C SER A 57 2.44 -5.84 -13.79
N ARG A 58 3.23 -4.80 -14.01
CA ARG A 58 4.40 -4.53 -13.16
C ARG A 58 3.93 -3.95 -11.84
N THR A 59 4.60 -4.33 -10.76
CA THR A 59 4.35 -3.84 -9.42
C THR A 59 5.65 -3.63 -8.66
N ARG A 60 5.59 -2.76 -7.66
CA ARG A 60 6.65 -2.56 -6.68
C ARG A 60 6.04 -2.59 -5.28
N ILE A 61 6.88 -2.90 -4.32
CA ILE A 61 6.54 -2.82 -2.91
C ILE A 61 6.95 -1.42 -2.43
N ASP A 62 5.99 -0.59 -2.05
CA ASP A 62 6.26 0.77 -1.61
C ASP A 62 6.69 0.82 -0.15
N SER A 63 6.02 0.03 0.69
CA SER A 63 6.32 -0.03 2.12
C SER A 63 5.87 -1.33 2.75
N ILE A 64 6.51 -1.69 3.87
CA ILE A 64 6.06 -2.75 4.75
C ILE A 64 5.52 -2.07 6.01
N LYS A 65 4.26 -2.30 6.34
CA LYS A 65 3.64 -1.72 7.54
C LYS A 65 4.06 -2.48 8.81
N TYR A 66 4.04 -3.79 8.77
CA TYR A 66 4.52 -4.67 9.85
C TYR A 66 4.75 -6.08 9.34
N LYS A 67 5.55 -6.84 10.07
CA LYS A 67 5.69 -8.29 9.91
C LYS A 67 4.84 -9.00 10.97
N VAL A 68 4.43 -10.22 10.67
CA VAL A 68 3.72 -11.09 11.61
C VAL A 68 4.66 -12.18 12.08
N ASP A 69 4.83 -12.31 13.39
CA ASP A 69 5.47 -13.51 13.97
C ASP A 69 4.46 -14.67 13.92
N VAL A 70 4.81 -15.69 13.14
CA VAL A 70 3.92 -16.84 12.93
C VAL A 70 3.74 -17.72 14.16
N ASN A 71 4.65 -17.60 15.15
CA ASN A 71 4.59 -18.40 16.37
C ASN A 71 3.73 -17.72 17.45
N THR A 72 3.88 -16.41 17.61
CA THR A 72 3.15 -15.64 18.63
C THR A 72 1.92 -14.96 18.08
N MET A 73 1.80 -14.87 16.75
CA MET A 73 0.77 -14.09 16.04
C MET A 73 0.80 -12.60 16.38
N GLU A 74 1.89 -12.12 16.93
CA GLU A 74 2.10 -10.71 17.25
C GLU A 74 2.59 -9.94 16.03
N HIS A 75 2.20 -8.67 15.99
CA HIS A 75 2.70 -7.75 14.98
C HIS A 75 4.06 -7.22 15.43
N LEU A 76 5.10 -7.54 14.69
CA LEU A 76 6.41 -6.94 14.87
C LEU A 76 6.38 -5.55 14.23
N SER A 77 6.02 -4.56 15.04
CA SER A 77 6.01 -3.16 14.63
C SER A 77 7.42 -2.68 14.31
N ILE A 78 7.53 -1.93 13.25
CA ILE A 78 8.74 -1.20 12.92
C ILE A 78 8.68 0.09 13.73
N ASP A 79 9.66 0.33 14.59
CA ASP A 79 9.71 1.50 15.48
C ASP A 79 9.49 2.81 14.71
N ASN A 80 8.59 3.64 15.26
CA ASN A 80 8.33 5.04 14.84
C ASN A 80 7.79 5.30 13.44
N GLY A 81 7.12 4.34 12.79
CA GLY A 81 6.44 4.60 11.50
C GLY A 81 7.37 4.95 10.34
N LYS A 82 8.68 4.94 10.54
CA LYS A 82 9.69 5.08 9.48
C LYS A 82 10.39 3.75 9.27
N LEU A 83 10.21 3.19 8.10
CA LEU A 83 11.05 2.13 7.60
C LEU A 83 12.48 2.64 7.54
N SER A 84 13.34 2.24 8.46
CA SER A 84 14.76 2.28 8.18
C SER A 84 15.02 1.23 7.10
N LYS A 85 15.73 1.60 6.03
CA LYS A 85 16.13 0.68 4.95
C LYS A 85 16.90 -0.55 5.45
N GLU A 86 17.28 -0.58 6.72
CA GLU A 86 18.11 -1.60 7.35
C GLU A 86 17.32 -2.74 8.00
N THR A 87 15.99 -2.63 8.15
CA THR A 87 15.20 -3.61 8.92
C THR A 87 14.60 -4.73 8.06
N LEU A 88 14.90 -4.87 6.76
CA LEU A 88 13.95 -5.46 5.88
C LEU A 88 14.40 -6.24 4.66
N PRO A 89 14.92 -7.35 4.66
CA PRO A 89 14.38 -8.28 3.72
C PRO A 89 13.35 -9.19 4.42
N MET A 90 12.16 -9.34 3.83
CA MET A 90 11.36 -10.52 4.14
C MET A 90 12.14 -11.75 3.70
N GLN A 91 12.20 -12.73 4.57
CA GLN A 91 12.81 -14.01 4.29
C GLN A 91 11.74 -15.06 3.97
N LEU A 92 12.17 -16.19 3.47
CA LEU A 92 11.30 -17.33 3.18
C LEU A 92 10.32 -17.61 4.32
N ASN A 93 9.04 -17.77 3.98
CA ASN A 93 7.93 -18.04 4.89
C ASN A 93 7.55 -16.90 5.85
N GLN A 94 8.14 -15.72 5.70
CA GLN A 94 7.70 -14.56 6.48
C GLN A 94 6.42 -13.96 5.91
N ILE A 95 5.59 -13.47 6.82
CA ILE A 95 4.32 -12.80 6.51
C ILE A 95 4.44 -11.33 6.91
N ALA A 96 3.99 -10.44 6.02
CA ALA A 96 3.97 -9.01 6.30
C ALA A 96 2.74 -8.33 5.70
N ARG A 97 2.32 -7.22 6.31
CA ARG A 97 1.40 -6.27 5.69
C ARG A 97 2.19 -5.26 4.90
N VAL A 98 1.92 -5.17 3.62
CA VAL A 98 2.66 -4.31 2.69
C VAL A 98 1.72 -3.45 1.87
N VAL A 99 2.25 -2.35 1.34
CA VAL A 99 1.60 -1.52 0.32
C VAL A 99 2.26 -1.81 -1.00
N LEU A 100 1.44 -2.05 -2.01
CA LEU A 100 1.87 -2.27 -3.39
C LEU A 100 1.33 -1.19 -4.31
N THR A 101 2.16 -0.79 -5.27
CA THR A 101 1.73 0.04 -6.41
C THR A 101 1.93 -0.74 -7.71
N THR A 102 0.89 -0.75 -8.54
CA THR A 102 0.90 -1.39 -9.86
C THR A 102 0.98 -0.38 -11.00
N ALA A 103 1.58 -0.78 -12.11
CA ALA A 103 1.67 0.07 -13.29
C ALA A 103 0.31 0.29 -13.99
N LYS A 104 -0.60 -0.67 -13.84
CA LYS A 104 -1.98 -0.59 -14.37
C LYS A 104 -2.95 -0.75 -13.21
N GLU A 105 -4.12 -0.16 -13.35
CA GLU A 105 -5.23 -0.39 -12.44
C GLU A 105 -5.64 -1.86 -12.41
N LEU A 106 -5.92 -2.37 -11.22
CA LEU A 106 -6.46 -3.71 -11.02
C LEU A 106 -7.89 -3.58 -10.50
N PHE A 107 -8.72 -4.53 -10.95
CA PHE A 107 -10.06 -4.72 -10.42
C PHE A 107 -10.02 -5.82 -9.38
N PHE A 108 -10.32 -5.51 -8.14
CA PHE A 108 -10.26 -6.48 -7.06
C PHE A 108 -11.37 -6.27 -6.03
N ASP A 109 -11.63 -7.33 -5.30
CA ASP A 109 -12.36 -7.28 -4.04
C ASP A 109 -11.40 -7.59 -2.89
N PRO A 110 -11.65 -7.11 -1.67
CA PRO A 110 -10.93 -7.61 -0.50
C PRO A 110 -10.99 -9.14 -0.43
N TYR A 111 -9.88 -9.78 -0.13
CA TYR A 111 -9.78 -11.25 -0.08
C TYR A 111 -10.85 -11.91 0.79
N ARG A 112 -11.29 -11.23 1.86
CA ARG A 112 -12.36 -11.72 2.75
C ARG A 112 -13.72 -11.81 2.05
N GLN A 113 -13.95 -10.93 1.06
CA GLN A 113 -15.21 -10.90 0.30
C GLN A 113 -15.15 -11.88 -0.88
N ASN A 114 -14.06 -11.84 -1.65
CA ASN A 114 -13.89 -12.69 -2.81
C ASN A 114 -12.43 -13.16 -2.94
N LYS A 115 -12.21 -14.43 -2.64
CA LYS A 115 -10.85 -15.01 -2.69
C LYS A 115 -10.26 -15.04 -4.10
N ALA A 116 -11.09 -15.16 -5.13
CA ALA A 116 -10.62 -15.28 -6.51
C ALA A 116 -10.06 -13.94 -7.03
N THR A 117 -10.72 -12.83 -6.76
CA THR A 117 -10.32 -11.48 -7.18
C THR A 117 -9.39 -10.80 -6.18
N GLY A 118 -9.44 -11.22 -4.91
CA GLY A 118 -8.64 -10.68 -3.82
C GLY A 118 -7.29 -11.37 -3.60
N SER A 119 -6.88 -12.32 -4.43
CA SER A 119 -5.58 -12.99 -4.34
C SER A 119 -4.73 -12.77 -5.58
N PHE A 120 -3.42 -12.80 -5.39
CA PHE A 120 -2.45 -12.65 -6.48
C PHE A 120 -1.13 -13.35 -6.15
N ILE A 121 -0.27 -13.47 -7.15
CA ILE A 121 1.13 -13.89 -6.98
C ILE A 121 2.06 -12.79 -7.49
N LEU A 122 3.24 -12.70 -6.87
CA LEU A 122 4.36 -11.92 -7.38
C LEU A 122 5.34 -12.87 -8.09
N ILE A 123 5.72 -12.49 -9.29
CA ILE A 123 6.62 -13.24 -10.15
C ILE A 123 7.87 -12.41 -10.37
N ASP A 124 9.03 -13.01 -10.16
CA ASP A 124 10.32 -12.41 -10.50
C ASP A 124 10.46 -12.26 -12.01
N PRO A 125 10.72 -11.05 -12.54
CA PRO A 125 10.83 -10.83 -13.98
C PRO A 125 12.06 -11.48 -14.62
N ILE A 126 13.07 -11.87 -13.85
CA ILE A 126 14.31 -12.47 -14.33
C ILE A 126 14.20 -13.99 -14.35
N THR A 127 13.83 -14.58 -13.21
CA THR A 127 13.77 -16.04 -13.05
C THR A 127 12.44 -16.64 -13.47
N ASN A 128 11.38 -15.83 -13.59
CA ASN A 128 9.99 -16.24 -13.77
C ASN A 128 9.44 -17.14 -12.64
N ASN A 129 10.11 -17.19 -11.50
CA ASN A 129 9.66 -17.90 -10.32
C ASN A 129 8.62 -17.07 -9.55
N THR A 130 7.73 -17.76 -8.84
CA THR A 130 6.84 -17.11 -7.90
C THR A 130 7.61 -16.74 -6.64
N SER A 131 7.78 -15.45 -6.40
CA SER A 131 8.50 -14.93 -5.22
C SER A 131 7.60 -14.69 -4.01
N ALA A 132 6.30 -14.43 -4.23
CA ALA A 132 5.35 -14.23 -3.13
C ALA A 132 3.90 -14.50 -3.54
N VAL A 133 3.08 -14.72 -2.51
CA VAL A 133 1.61 -14.79 -2.63
C VAL A 133 1.00 -13.70 -1.77
N GLY A 134 -0.01 -13.00 -2.31
CA GLY A 134 -0.67 -11.89 -1.63
C GLY A 134 -2.18 -12.06 -1.52
N MET A 135 -2.72 -11.51 -0.44
CA MET A 135 -4.14 -11.41 -0.15
C MET A 135 -4.49 -9.94 0.05
N ILE A 136 -5.25 -9.36 -0.88
CA ILE A 136 -5.62 -7.95 -0.86
C ILE A 136 -6.53 -7.67 0.34
N ILE A 137 -6.17 -6.67 1.13
CA ILE A 137 -6.95 -6.23 2.29
C ILE A 137 -7.95 -5.19 1.84
N ASP A 138 -7.45 -4.09 1.27
CA ASP A 138 -8.24 -2.98 0.76
C ASP A 138 -7.35 -2.05 -0.10
N ARG A 139 -7.98 -1.07 -0.76
CA ARG A 139 -7.23 0.05 -1.34
C ARG A 139 -6.53 0.86 -0.24
N VAL A 140 -5.45 1.51 -0.59
CA VAL A 140 -4.85 2.52 0.30
C VAL A 140 -5.77 3.73 0.32
N GLU A 141 -6.31 4.09 1.48
CA GLU A 141 -7.02 5.36 1.59
C GLU A 141 -6.04 6.51 1.35
N ASP A 142 -6.43 7.50 0.53
CA ASP A 142 -5.59 8.65 0.15
C ASP A 142 -4.96 9.41 1.33
N LYS A 143 -5.50 9.23 2.54
CA LYS A 143 -4.94 9.76 3.78
C LYS A 143 -3.54 9.25 4.10
N ASP A 144 -3.22 8.02 3.69
CA ASP A 144 -1.91 7.41 3.99
C ASP A 144 -0.86 7.72 2.90
N MET A 145 -1.26 8.08 1.69
CA MET A 145 -0.35 8.33 0.57
C MET A 145 0.14 9.78 0.45
N HIS A 146 -0.66 10.75 0.87
CA HIS A 146 -0.33 12.18 0.75
C HIS A 146 0.22 12.82 2.03
N LEU A 147 0.28 12.09 3.15
CA LEU A 147 0.63 12.68 4.45
C LEU A 147 2.14 12.81 4.73
N ALA A 148 3.01 12.29 3.87
CA ALA A 148 4.44 12.31 4.18
C ALA A 148 5.28 13.35 3.42
N GLU A 149 4.92 13.75 2.19
CA GLU A 149 5.79 14.58 1.36
C GLU A 149 5.22 15.96 0.95
N ASP A 150 3.90 16.17 0.93
CA ASP A 150 3.29 17.39 0.39
C ASP A 150 2.46 18.23 1.39
N LEU A 151 2.50 17.91 2.68
CA LEU A 151 1.85 18.78 3.67
C LEU A 151 2.64 20.08 3.83
N PRO A 152 1.98 21.24 3.78
CA PRO A 152 2.65 22.50 4.05
C PRO A 152 3.30 22.46 5.43
N MET A 153 4.62 22.49 5.47
CA MET A 153 5.38 22.47 6.71
C MET A 153 5.57 23.90 7.22
N LEU A 154 4.95 24.20 8.35
CA LEU A 154 5.13 25.47 9.05
C LEU A 154 6.32 25.35 10.02
N ASN A 155 7.47 25.88 9.63
CA ASN A 155 8.62 25.95 10.51
C ASN A 155 8.48 27.18 11.39
N LEU A 156 8.04 27.01 12.64
CA LEU A 156 7.70 28.10 13.56
C LEU A 156 8.89 29.01 13.87
N PRO A 157 10.12 28.51 14.11
CA PRO A 157 11.31 29.34 14.27
C PRO A 157 11.62 30.20 13.05
N LYS A 158 11.51 29.66 11.83
CA LYS A 158 11.77 30.42 10.58
C LYS A 158 10.71 31.51 10.34
N LEU A 159 9.51 31.32 10.85
CA LEU A 159 8.45 32.33 10.80
C LEU A 159 8.58 33.41 11.89
N GLY A 160 9.61 33.34 12.73
CA GLY A 160 9.85 34.31 13.81
C GLY A 160 8.90 34.17 14.99
N ILE A 161 8.26 33.02 15.13
CA ILE A 161 7.30 32.76 16.22
C ILE A 161 8.09 32.37 17.47
N ALA A 162 7.82 33.06 18.56
CA ALA A 162 8.48 32.77 19.84
C ALA A 162 7.97 31.46 20.45
N PRO A 163 8.85 30.69 21.14
CA PRO A 163 8.51 29.39 21.72
C PRO A 163 7.30 29.38 22.64
N GLU A 164 7.03 30.49 23.31
CA GLU A 164 5.86 30.68 24.21
C GLU A 164 4.52 30.53 23.48
N HIS A 165 4.48 30.66 22.15
CA HIS A 165 3.26 30.56 21.36
C HIS A 165 3.09 29.16 20.71
N TYR A 166 4.06 28.27 20.83
CA TYR A 166 4.02 26.96 20.15
C TYR A 166 2.83 26.10 20.62
N GLU A 167 2.55 26.07 21.91
CA GLU A 167 1.41 25.32 22.45
C GLU A 167 0.05 25.81 21.91
N ALA A 168 -0.10 27.13 21.74
CA ALA A 168 -1.32 27.70 21.17
C ALA A 168 -1.49 27.31 19.69
N ILE A 169 -0.39 27.29 18.95
CA ILE A 169 -0.38 26.89 17.52
C ILE A 169 -0.66 25.40 17.37
N GLU A 170 -0.08 24.56 18.23
CA GLU A 170 -0.38 23.12 18.24
C GLU A 170 -1.88 22.83 18.46
N LYS A 171 -2.51 23.57 19.37
CA LYS A 171 -3.95 23.48 19.60
C LYS A 171 -4.77 23.90 18.36
N ALA A 172 -4.34 24.96 17.69
CA ALA A 172 -5.00 25.43 16.47
C ALA A 172 -4.83 24.42 15.32
N VAL A 173 -3.64 23.82 15.17
CA VAL A 173 -3.38 22.80 14.16
C VAL A 173 -4.25 21.55 14.41
N LYS A 174 -4.35 21.09 15.66
CA LYS A 174 -5.25 19.97 16.00
C LYS A 174 -6.72 20.24 15.66
N GLU A 175 -7.16 21.49 15.83
CA GLU A 175 -8.52 21.87 15.44
C GLU A 175 -8.68 21.90 13.90
N LEU A 176 -7.68 22.35 13.16
CA LEU A 176 -7.66 22.29 11.69
C LEU A 176 -7.67 20.84 11.18
N GLU A 177 -6.89 19.96 11.82
CA GLU A 177 -6.90 18.52 11.50
C GLU A 177 -8.29 17.90 11.72
N ARG A 178 -8.98 18.30 12.80
CA ARG A 178 -10.35 17.86 13.06
C ARG A 178 -11.35 18.32 11.99
N GLN A 179 -11.05 19.44 11.34
CA GLN A 179 -11.83 19.99 10.22
C GLN A 179 -11.40 19.44 8.86
N GLY A 180 -10.43 18.49 8.82
CA GLY A 180 -9.95 17.85 7.60
C GLY A 180 -8.82 18.61 6.90
N VAL A 181 -8.26 19.65 7.54
CA VAL A 181 -7.11 20.39 7.00
C VAL A 181 -5.84 19.87 7.67
N ALA A 182 -5.02 19.13 6.93
CA ALA A 182 -3.76 18.61 7.45
C ALA A 182 -2.63 19.64 7.29
N VAL A 183 -1.93 19.95 8.40
CA VAL A 183 -0.80 20.88 8.45
C VAL A 183 0.31 20.25 9.32
N ARG A 184 1.56 20.41 8.89
CA ARG A 184 2.72 19.96 9.67
C ARG A 184 3.42 21.15 10.30
N ILE A 185 3.77 21.03 11.60
CA ILE A 185 4.55 22.05 12.31
C ILE A 185 5.91 21.51 12.74
N GLU A 186 6.93 22.31 12.57
CA GLU A 186 8.28 22.04 13.06
C GLU A 186 8.66 23.08 14.12
N CYS A 187 8.90 22.59 15.35
CA CYS A 187 9.21 23.41 16.52
C CYS A 187 10.71 23.49 16.84
N SER A 188 11.54 22.76 16.08
CA SER A 188 13.00 22.74 16.30
C SER A 188 13.77 23.52 15.25
N THR A 189 14.73 24.30 15.68
CA THR A 189 15.80 24.84 14.83
C THR A 189 16.82 23.73 14.64
N SER A 190 16.79 23.07 13.45
CA SER A 190 17.94 22.23 13.06
C SER A 190 19.14 23.14 12.86
N LEU A 191 20.15 22.97 13.71
CA LEU A 191 21.50 23.52 13.54
C LEU A 191 22.20 22.81 12.39
#